data_9ac6780ab3472c60ac6474e49fb59ea6
#
_entry.id   9ac6780ab3472c60ac6474e49fb59ea6
#
_cell.length_a   1.000
_cell.length_b   1.000
_cell.length_c   1.000
_cell.angle_alpha   90.00
_cell.angle_beta   90.00
_cell.angle_gamma   90.00
#
_symmetry.space_group_name_H-M   'P 1'
#
loop_
_entity.id
_entity.type
_entity.pdbx_description
1 polymer ?
#
loop_
_entity_poly.entity_id
_entity_poly.type
_entity_poly.pdbx_seq_one_letter_code
_entity_poly.pdbx_strand_id
1 'polypeptide(L)'
;MTKITTRLRATALSSALLMCAVAQAEAGQASFVLDVQSGQVLEASNQDDLNYPASLTKMMTLYLAFEALHDGRLTWDQKLTMSENAESKEPFKLAVGAGRKVTLREAVESIVVLSANDSAVAIAEQLGGSEQAFARTMTDKARQLGMKDTVFKNPSGLPDPEQVTTARDMATLGVSLMRDFPEEFKLFSMRGFQFRGMKLRGHNNLMYRYDGVDGIKTGYTDASGYNVVTSALKGGRRVVGVVMGEKTAGLRDDKMAGLLDSTLSSTATAYTTPGSQPGATMTDSQPTK
;
A
#
# COMPACT_ATOMS: atom_id res chain seq x y z
N MET A 1 -20.19 -10.33 -87.63
CA MET A 1 -20.82 -10.50 -86.29
C MET A 1 -19.71 -10.94 -85.32
N THR A 2 -19.09 -9.99 -84.64
CA THR A 2 -17.95 -10.21 -83.76
C THR A 2 -18.43 -10.09 -82.31
N LYS A 3 -18.33 -11.18 -81.54
CA LYS A 3 -18.73 -11.17 -80.11
C LYS A 3 -17.56 -10.69 -79.26
N ILE A 4 -17.75 -9.58 -78.61
CA ILE A 4 -16.84 -9.04 -77.57
C ILE A 4 -17.20 -9.66 -76.23
N THR A 5 -16.29 -10.48 -75.66
CA THR A 5 -16.42 -11.02 -74.30
C THR A 5 -15.68 -10.14 -73.33
N THR A 6 -16.41 -9.43 -72.49
CA THR A 6 -15.88 -8.59 -71.38
C THR A 6 -15.56 -9.49 -70.18
N ARG A 7 -14.28 -9.56 -69.79
CA ARG A 7 -13.85 -10.25 -68.59
C ARG A 7 -13.86 -9.24 -67.41
N LEU A 8 -14.77 -9.44 -66.44
CA LEU A 8 -14.74 -8.76 -65.15
C LEU A 8 -13.57 -9.35 -64.33
N ARG A 9 -12.65 -8.51 -63.92
CA ARG A 9 -11.64 -8.84 -62.92
C ARG A 9 -12.19 -8.42 -61.57
N ALA A 10 -12.50 -9.40 -60.68
CA ALA A 10 -12.84 -9.16 -59.29
C ALA A 10 -11.53 -9.00 -58.49
N THR A 11 -11.28 -7.78 -58.01
CA THR A 11 -10.20 -7.50 -57.08
C THR A 11 -10.71 -7.78 -55.66
N ALA A 12 -10.28 -8.87 -55.05
CA ALA A 12 -10.54 -9.15 -53.65
C ALA A 12 -9.60 -8.29 -52.75
N LEU A 13 -10.20 -7.31 -52.07
CA LEU A 13 -9.52 -6.56 -51.03
C LEU A 13 -9.48 -7.42 -49.73
N SER A 14 -8.34 -8.01 -49.41
CA SER A 14 -8.12 -8.67 -48.12
C SER A 14 -7.81 -7.62 -47.08
N SER A 15 -8.82 -7.29 -46.25
CA SER A 15 -8.63 -6.46 -45.02
C SER A 15 -7.97 -7.34 -43.95
N ALA A 16 -6.66 -7.22 -43.79
CA ALA A 16 -5.96 -7.81 -42.64
C ALA A 16 -6.32 -6.99 -41.40
N LEU A 17 -7.18 -7.56 -40.55
CA LEU A 17 -7.44 -7.02 -39.19
C LEU A 17 -6.19 -7.28 -38.34
N LEU A 18 -5.38 -6.26 -38.11
CA LEU A 18 -4.27 -6.30 -37.17
C LEU A 18 -4.87 -6.28 -35.76
N MET A 19 -5.09 -7.45 -35.14
CA MET A 19 -5.38 -7.54 -33.71
C MET A 19 -4.09 -7.16 -32.96
N CYS A 20 -4.00 -5.92 -32.49
CA CYS A 20 -3.06 -5.56 -31.45
C CYS A 20 -3.48 -6.32 -30.18
N ALA A 21 -2.82 -7.44 -29.92
CA ALA A 21 -2.85 -8.04 -28.58
C ALA A 21 -2.19 -7.04 -27.64
N VAL A 22 -3.01 -6.35 -26.83
CA VAL A 22 -2.50 -5.59 -25.67
C VAL A 22 -1.96 -6.66 -24.72
N ALA A 23 -0.65 -6.86 -24.74
CA ALA A 23 0.01 -7.65 -23.71
C ALA A 23 -0.29 -6.92 -22.38
N GLN A 24 -1.11 -7.53 -21.53
CA GLN A 24 -1.21 -7.10 -20.14
C GLN A 24 0.17 -7.31 -19.54
N ALA A 25 0.83 -6.21 -19.18
CA ALA A 25 2.07 -6.29 -18.43
C ALA A 25 1.74 -6.99 -17.11
N GLU A 26 2.27 -8.19 -16.92
CA GLU A 26 2.26 -8.80 -15.59
C GLU A 26 3.07 -7.89 -14.67
N ALA A 27 2.53 -7.63 -13.47
CA ALA A 27 3.25 -6.86 -12.46
C ALA A 27 4.60 -7.53 -12.17
N GLY A 28 5.68 -6.78 -12.29
CA GLY A 28 7.02 -7.26 -11.96
C GLY A 28 7.16 -7.50 -10.45
N GLN A 29 8.04 -8.42 -10.07
CA GLN A 29 8.39 -8.57 -8.65
C GLN A 29 9.24 -7.39 -8.20
N ALA A 30 8.85 -6.74 -7.10
CA ALA A 30 9.59 -5.65 -6.49
C ALA A 30 9.69 -5.85 -4.98
N SER A 31 10.79 -5.34 -4.38
CA SER A 31 10.94 -5.29 -2.94
C SER A 31 11.67 -4.02 -2.49
N PHE A 32 11.36 -3.57 -1.28
CA PHE A 32 11.99 -2.39 -0.69
C PHE A 32 11.91 -2.47 0.83
N VAL A 33 13.01 -2.20 1.53
CA VAL A 33 13.04 -2.12 2.99
C VAL A 33 13.75 -0.85 3.41
N LEU A 34 13.10 -0.09 4.30
CA LEU A 34 13.55 1.19 4.81
C LEU A 34 13.63 1.15 6.35
N ASP A 35 14.71 1.64 6.91
CA ASP A 35 14.80 1.94 8.34
C ASP A 35 14.06 3.26 8.62
N VAL A 36 13.05 3.20 9.47
CA VAL A 36 12.14 4.32 9.72
C VAL A 36 12.84 5.49 10.44
N GLN A 37 13.79 5.18 11.31
CA GLN A 37 14.46 6.20 12.14
C GLN A 37 15.52 6.95 11.35
N SER A 38 16.35 6.25 10.59
CA SER A 38 17.45 6.84 9.83
C SER A 38 17.07 7.28 8.42
N GLY A 39 15.96 6.75 7.87
CA GLY A 39 15.61 6.90 6.47
C GLY A 39 16.49 6.10 5.51
N GLN A 40 17.38 5.22 6.04
CA GLN A 40 18.29 4.43 5.22
C GLN A 40 17.53 3.32 4.49
N VAL A 41 17.78 3.21 3.18
CA VAL A 41 17.35 2.05 2.39
C VAL A 41 18.25 0.86 2.75
N LEU A 42 17.65 -0.22 3.23
CA LEU A 42 18.34 -1.43 3.67
C LEU A 42 18.36 -2.50 2.60
N GLU A 43 17.32 -2.56 1.78
CA GLU A 43 17.14 -3.50 0.68
C GLU A 43 16.30 -2.86 -0.42
N ALA A 44 16.63 -3.09 -1.69
CA ALA A 44 15.89 -2.57 -2.82
C ALA A 44 16.07 -3.47 -4.06
N SER A 45 14.97 -3.85 -4.68
CA SER A 45 14.96 -4.59 -5.95
C SER A 45 13.74 -4.14 -6.75
N ASN A 46 13.96 -3.60 -7.96
CA ASN A 46 12.90 -3.10 -8.85
C ASN A 46 11.95 -2.11 -8.13
N GLN A 47 12.47 -1.39 -7.14
CA GLN A 47 11.69 -0.60 -6.19
C GLN A 47 10.95 0.58 -6.84
N ASP A 48 11.36 0.98 -8.02
CA ASP A 48 10.80 2.09 -8.79
C ASP A 48 10.00 1.61 -10.03
N ASP A 49 9.92 0.30 -10.25
CA ASP A 49 9.11 -0.29 -11.32
C ASP A 49 7.61 -0.11 -10.99
N LEU A 50 6.83 0.25 -12.03
CA LEU A 50 5.39 0.39 -11.90
C LEU A 50 4.72 -0.96 -11.64
N ASN A 51 3.90 -1.00 -10.63
CA ASN A 51 3.13 -2.15 -10.19
C ASN A 51 1.69 -1.74 -9.89
N TYR A 52 0.78 -2.71 -9.87
CA TYR A 52 -0.59 -2.50 -9.42
C TYR A 52 -0.67 -2.63 -7.89
N PRO A 53 -1.19 -1.61 -7.17
CA PRO A 53 -1.20 -1.63 -5.70
C PRO A 53 -2.17 -2.66 -5.12
N ALA A 54 -3.22 -3.04 -5.85
CA ALA A 54 -4.33 -3.81 -5.29
C ALA A 54 -4.82 -3.16 -3.99
N SER A 55 -5.19 -3.93 -2.97
CA SER A 55 -5.69 -3.41 -1.69
C SER A 55 -4.67 -2.64 -0.84
N LEU A 56 -3.41 -2.48 -1.27
CA LEU A 56 -2.50 -1.51 -0.64
C LEU A 56 -3.02 -0.07 -0.81
N THR A 57 -3.80 0.19 -1.86
CA THR A 57 -4.54 1.44 -2.10
C THR A 57 -5.28 1.94 -0.87
N LYS A 58 -5.87 1.02 -0.09
CA LYS A 58 -6.63 1.35 1.12
C LYS A 58 -5.80 2.03 2.22
N MET A 59 -4.47 1.93 2.15
CA MET A 59 -3.60 2.69 3.04
C MET A 59 -3.78 4.20 2.82
N MET A 60 -3.92 4.66 1.57
CA MET A 60 -4.20 6.07 1.26
C MET A 60 -5.63 6.45 1.64
N THR A 61 -6.61 5.58 1.45
CA THR A 61 -7.98 5.81 1.91
C THR A 61 -8.04 6.04 3.42
N LEU A 62 -7.32 5.21 4.19
CA LEU A 62 -7.20 5.36 5.64
C LEU A 62 -6.41 6.62 6.02
N TYR A 63 -5.33 6.96 5.29
CA TYR A 63 -4.58 8.19 5.51
C TYR A 63 -5.49 9.42 5.46
N LEU A 64 -6.30 9.55 4.40
CA LEU A 64 -7.24 10.66 4.23
C LEU A 64 -8.39 10.64 5.26
N ALA A 65 -8.82 9.46 5.70
CA ALA A 65 -9.80 9.32 6.77
C ALA A 65 -9.23 9.80 8.12
N PHE A 66 -7.97 9.45 8.43
CA PHE A 66 -7.28 9.90 9.64
C PHE A 66 -7.00 11.41 9.60
N GLU A 67 -6.59 11.93 8.45
CA GLU A 67 -6.45 13.38 8.27
C GLU A 67 -7.78 14.10 8.54
N ALA A 68 -8.89 13.58 8.01
CA ALA A 68 -10.22 14.15 8.24
C ALA A 68 -10.68 14.07 9.70
N LEU A 69 -10.26 13.04 10.45
CA LEU A 69 -10.47 12.95 11.91
C LEU A 69 -9.70 14.05 12.66
N HIS A 70 -8.42 14.23 12.33
CA HIS A 70 -7.56 15.25 12.96
C HIS A 70 -8.02 16.67 12.65
N ASP A 71 -8.54 16.91 11.43
CA ASP A 71 -9.12 18.19 11.01
C ASP A 71 -10.53 18.45 11.56
N GLY A 72 -11.13 17.49 12.27
CA GLY A 72 -12.50 17.57 12.78
C GLY A 72 -13.60 17.48 11.70
N ARG A 73 -13.26 17.12 10.46
CA ARG A 73 -14.22 16.88 9.37
C ARG A 73 -14.99 15.57 9.53
N LEU A 74 -14.41 14.61 10.27
CA LEU A 74 -15.04 13.34 10.64
C LEU A 74 -14.91 13.12 12.16
N THR A 75 -15.75 12.24 12.69
CA THR A 75 -15.64 11.68 14.04
C THR A 75 -15.76 10.17 14.00
N TRP A 76 -15.20 9.47 15.00
CA TRP A 76 -15.22 8.00 15.04
C TRP A 76 -16.64 7.41 15.03
N ASP A 77 -17.59 8.10 15.65
CA ASP A 77 -19.00 7.67 15.76
C ASP A 77 -19.87 8.12 14.60
N GLN A 78 -19.32 8.91 13.68
CA GLN A 78 -20.04 9.36 12.50
C GLN A 78 -20.56 8.17 11.69
N LYS A 79 -21.83 8.24 11.29
CA LYS A 79 -22.48 7.21 10.50
C LYS A 79 -22.22 7.44 9.01
N LEU A 80 -21.60 6.47 8.37
CA LEU A 80 -21.43 6.38 6.93
C LEU A 80 -22.56 5.54 6.34
N THR A 81 -23.13 5.97 5.23
CA THR A 81 -24.16 5.21 4.52
C THR A 81 -23.49 4.29 3.51
N MET A 82 -23.83 3.01 3.52
CA MET A 82 -23.48 2.09 2.44
C MET A 82 -24.39 2.36 1.25
N SER A 83 -23.88 3.04 0.24
CA SER A 83 -24.59 3.31 -0.99
C SER A 83 -24.81 2.01 -1.80
N GLU A 84 -25.69 2.04 -2.80
CA GLU A 84 -25.81 0.95 -3.76
C GLU A 84 -24.46 0.68 -4.46
N ASN A 85 -23.73 1.74 -4.79
CA ASN A 85 -22.38 1.64 -5.37
C ASN A 85 -21.39 0.95 -4.41
N ALA A 86 -21.36 1.33 -3.12
CA ALA A 86 -20.51 0.68 -2.13
C ALA A 86 -20.86 -0.81 -1.99
N GLU A 87 -22.16 -1.13 -1.86
CA GLU A 87 -22.64 -2.52 -1.72
C GLU A 87 -22.37 -3.36 -2.97
N SER A 88 -22.33 -2.78 -4.16
CA SER A 88 -22.07 -3.49 -5.41
C SER A 88 -20.63 -3.97 -5.58
N LYS A 89 -19.69 -3.48 -4.73
CA LYS A 89 -18.26 -3.83 -4.89
C LYS A 89 -18.02 -5.32 -4.66
N GLU A 90 -17.04 -5.83 -5.42
CA GLU A 90 -16.56 -7.20 -5.26
C GLU A 90 -15.96 -7.43 -3.84
N PRO A 91 -15.95 -8.66 -3.34
CA PRO A 91 -15.32 -8.98 -2.05
C PRO A 91 -13.82 -8.60 -2.01
N PHE A 92 -13.29 -8.31 -0.82
CA PHE A 92 -13.95 -8.49 0.48
C PHE A 92 -14.78 -7.26 0.84
N LYS A 93 -15.83 -7.44 1.64
CA LYS A 93 -16.73 -6.37 2.08
C LYS A 93 -17.43 -6.71 3.41
N LEU A 94 -17.96 -5.69 4.09
CA LEU A 94 -18.82 -5.90 5.29
C LEU A 94 -20.19 -6.46 4.92
N ALA A 95 -20.67 -6.17 3.71
CA ALA A 95 -21.95 -6.65 3.18
C ALA A 95 -23.15 -6.37 4.11
N VAL A 96 -23.25 -5.13 4.57
CA VAL A 96 -24.34 -4.75 5.49
C VAL A 96 -25.65 -4.41 4.79
N GLY A 97 -25.63 -4.29 3.47
CA GLY A 97 -26.75 -3.93 2.61
C GLY A 97 -26.84 -2.42 2.31
N ALA A 98 -27.29 -2.09 1.09
CA ALA A 98 -27.47 -0.73 0.65
C ALA A 98 -28.46 0.04 1.56
N GLY A 99 -28.20 1.34 1.76
CA GLY A 99 -28.95 2.20 2.68
C GLY A 99 -28.66 1.99 4.17
N ARG A 100 -28.00 0.92 4.55
CA ARG A 100 -27.56 0.67 5.93
C ARG A 100 -26.39 1.58 6.30
N LYS A 101 -26.22 1.76 7.61
CA LYS A 101 -25.15 2.62 8.15
C LYS A 101 -24.19 1.83 9.01
N VAL A 102 -22.92 2.23 8.94
CA VAL A 102 -21.83 1.79 9.84
C VAL A 102 -21.18 3.05 10.42
N THR A 103 -20.51 2.91 11.56
CA THR A 103 -19.67 4.00 12.07
C THR A 103 -18.40 4.11 11.25
N LEU A 104 -17.75 5.28 11.26
CA LEU A 104 -16.40 5.42 10.69
C LEU A 104 -15.43 4.40 11.31
N ARG A 105 -15.52 4.18 12.63
CA ARG A 105 -14.69 3.17 13.32
C ARG A 105 -14.89 1.77 12.75
N GLU A 106 -16.13 1.32 12.61
CA GLU A 106 -16.45 0.02 12.00
C GLU A 106 -15.93 -0.09 10.57
N ALA A 107 -16.04 0.99 9.78
CA ALA A 107 -15.52 1.04 8.42
C ALA A 107 -13.99 0.93 8.40
N VAL A 108 -13.28 1.70 9.23
CA VAL A 108 -11.80 1.65 9.35
C VAL A 108 -11.34 0.26 9.79
N GLU A 109 -11.92 -0.29 10.85
CA GLU A 109 -11.57 -1.63 11.37
C GLU A 109 -11.80 -2.72 10.31
N SER A 110 -12.89 -2.63 9.55
CA SER A 110 -13.16 -3.56 8.46
C SER A 110 -12.17 -3.45 7.30
N ILE A 111 -11.70 -2.24 6.98
CA ILE A 111 -10.66 -2.03 5.98
C ILE A 111 -9.33 -2.64 6.44
N VAL A 112 -8.95 -2.40 7.70
CA VAL A 112 -7.71 -2.93 8.26
C VAL A 112 -7.71 -4.45 8.30
N VAL A 113 -8.79 -5.05 8.83
CA VAL A 113 -8.86 -6.49 9.11
C VAL A 113 -9.30 -7.30 7.89
N LEU A 114 -10.41 -6.91 7.27
CA LEU A 114 -11.01 -7.66 6.16
C LEU A 114 -10.62 -7.13 4.78
N SER A 115 -9.99 -5.95 4.72
CA SER A 115 -9.77 -5.28 3.44
C SER A 115 -11.08 -4.88 2.73
N ALA A 116 -12.12 -4.48 3.49
CA ALA A 116 -13.47 -4.24 2.99
C ALA A 116 -13.52 -3.14 1.92
N ASN A 117 -13.98 -3.51 0.71
CA ASN A 117 -14.08 -2.61 -0.45
C ASN A 117 -15.23 -1.64 -0.29
N ASP A 118 -16.39 -2.11 0.18
CA ASP A 118 -17.59 -1.31 0.44
C ASP A 118 -17.32 -0.20 1.47
N SER A 119 -16.58 -0.51 2.53
CA SER A 119 -16.18 0.48 3.54
C SER A 119 -15.24 1.54 2.98
N ALA A 120 -14.31 1.15 2.11
CA ALA A 120 -13.42 2.11 1.45
C ALA A 120 -14.20 3.07 0.55
N VAL A 121 -15.20 2.56 -0.18
CA VAL A 121 -16.09 3.38 -1.00
C VAL A 121 -16.97 4.29 -0.14
N ALA A 122 -17.54 3.80 0.95
CA ALA A 122 -18.35 4.62 1.85
C ALA A 122 -17.56 5.79 2.46
N ILE A 123 -16.27 5.58 2.81
CA ILE A 123 -15.37 6.67 3.25
C ILE A 123 -15.12 7.65 2.08
N ALA A 124 -14.86 7.13 0.89
CA ALA A 124 -14.58 7.95 -0.28
C ALA A 124 -15.77 8.83 -0.67
N GLU A 125 -16.99 8.29 -0.67
CA GLU A 125 -18.21 9.03 -0.95
C GLU A 125 -18.50 10.09 0.13
N GLN A 126 -18.24 9.77 1.39
CA GLN A 126 -18.40 10.71 2.50
C GLN A 126 -17.44 11.90 2.40
N LEU A 127 -16.18 11.68 2.02
CA LEU A 127 -15.15 12.72 1.98
C LEU A 127 -15.06 13.44 0.63
N GLY A 128 -15.28 12.72 -0.46
CA GLY A 128 -15.11 13.23 -1.82
C GLY A 128 -16.40 13.41 -2.62
N GLY A 129 -17.55 12.98 -2.09
CA GLY A 129 -18.82 12.96 -2.79
C GLY A 129 -18.94 11.88 -3.88
N SER A 130 -17.82 11.37 -4.37
CA SER A 130 -17.74 10.23 -5.31
C SER A 130 -16.38 9.55 -5.26
N GLU A 131 -16.31 8.29 -5.72
CA GLU A 131 -15.03 7.56 -5.83
C GLU A 131 -14.03 8.30 -6.71
N GLN A 132 -14.46 8.84 -7.85
CA GLN A 132 -13.58 9.53 -8.80
C GLN A 132 -13.02 10.82 -8.21
N ALA A 133 -13.84 11.61 -7.53
CA ALA A 133 -13.36 12.82 -6.87
C ALA A 133 -12.38 12.49 -5.73
N PHE A 134 -12.68 11.48 -4.94
CA PHE A 134 -11.81 11.01 -3.88
C PHE A 134 -10.48 10.44 -4.42
N ALA A 135 -10.50 9.67 -5.51
CA ALA A 135 -9.30 9.13 -6.15
C ALA A 135 -8.36 10.23 -6.66
N ARG A 136 -8.89 11.36 -7.14
CA ARG A 136 -8.07 12.55 -7.45
C ARG A 136 -7.41 13.09 -6.19
N THR A 137 -8.16 13.26 -5.09
CA THR A 137 -7.61 13.69 -3.80
C THR A 137 -6.53 12.72 -3.29
N MET A 138 -6.73 11.41 -3.44
CA MET A 138 -5.71 10.40 -3.10
C MET A 138 -4.42 10.61 -3.91
N THR A 139 -4.54 10.85 -5.21
CA THR A 139 -3.38 11.08 -6.09
C THR A 139 -2.68 12.39 -5.75
N ASP A 140 -3.42 13.47 -5.48
CA ASP A 140 -2.85 14.75 -5.05
C ASP A 140 -2.12 14.61 -3.71
N LYS A 141 -2.71 13.87 -2.76
CA LYS A 141 -2.07 13.55 -1.48
C LYS A 141 -0.79 12.72 -1.68
N ALA A 142 -0.82 11.74 -2.58
CA ALA A 142 0.37 10.97 -2.93
C ALA A 142 1.52 11.88 -3.38
N ARG A 143 1.25 12.86 -4.25
CA ARG A 143 2.28 13.85 -4.68
C ARG A 143 2.80 14.68 -3.52
N GLN A 144 1.92 15.13 -2.60
CA GLN A 144 2.30 15.88 -1.40
C GLN A 144 3.22 15.06 -0.47
N LEU A 145 3.00 13.75 -0.38
CA LEU A 145 3.82 12.83 0.42
C LEU A 145 5.13 12.41 -0.27
N GLY A 146 5.33 12.81 -1.54
CA GLY A 146 6.51 12.44 -2.31
C GLY A 146 6.40 11.11 -3.06
N MET A 147 5.21 10.53 -3.16
CA MET A 147 4.90 9.35 -3.97
C MET A 147 4.76 9.76 -5.44
N LYS A 148 5.89 9.81 -6.14
CA LYS A 148 5.99 10.46 -7.47
C LYS A 148 5.35 9.65 -8.59
N ASP A 149 5.34 8.32 -8.44
CA ASP A 149 4.96 7.38 -9.49
C ASP A 149 3.65 6.65 -9.17
N THR A 150 2.86 7.19 -8.20
CA THR A 150 1.59 6.59 -7.79
C THR A 150 0.40 7.37 -8.35
N VAL A 151 -0.54 6.65 -8.96
CA VAL A 151 -1.84 7.17 -9.41
C VAL A 151 -2.93 6.28 -8.82
N PHE A 152 -3.90 6.90 -8.15
CA PHE A 152 -5.09 6.22 -7.65
C PHE A 152 -6.30 6.52 -8.54
N LYS A 153 -7.12 5.50 -8.82
CA LYS A 153 -8.33 5.59 -9.65
C LYS A 153 -9.60 5.24 -8.86
N ASN A 154 -9.44 4.51 -7.75
CA ASN A 154 -10.52 4.17 -6.84
C ASN A 154 -9.98 4.02 -5.40
N PRO A 155 -10.86 4.04 -4.36
CA PRO A 155 -10.43 3.98 -2.96
C PRO A 155 -10.08 2.58 -2.46
N SER A 156 -10.42 1.54 -3.22
CA SER A 156 -10.38 0.16 -2.74
C SER A 156 -9.20 -0.65 -3.28
N GLY A 157 -8.64 -0.26 -4.42
CA GLY A 157 -7.62 -1.05 -5.11
C GLY A 157 -8.20 -2.13 -6.00
N LEU A 158 -9.48 -2.06 -6.33
CA LEU A 158 -10.07 -2.89 -7.39
C LEU A 158 -9.39 -2.58 -8.73
N PRO A 159 -9.34 -3.54 -9.67
CA PRO A 159 -8.60 -3.41 -10.90
C PRO A 159 -8.96 -2.16 -11.71
N ASP A 160 -7.94 -1.41 -12.08
CA ASP A 160 -7.97 -0.32 -13.03
C ASP A 160 -6.57 -0.22 -13.66
N PRO A 161 -6.43 -0.26 -15.00
CA PRO A 161 -5.13 -0.29 -15.68
C PRO A 161 -4.29 0.98 -15.47
N GLU A 162 -4.91 2.09 -15.11
CA GLU A 162 -4.22 3.34 -14.82
C GLU A 162 -3.91 3.54 -13.32
N GLN A 163 -4.32 2.59 -12.46
CA GLN A 163 -4.02 2.61 -11.02
C GLN A 163 -2.69 1.93 -10.77
N VAL A 164 -1.65 2.72 -10.60
CA VAL A 164 -0.26 2.25 -10.48
C VAL A 164 0.44 2.82 -9.26
N THR A 165 1.49 2.14 -8.82
CA THR A 165 2.38 2.55 -7.73
C THR A 165 3.75 1.89 -7.88
N THR A 166 4.67 2.20 -6.96
CA THR A 166 5.97 1.54 -6.83
C THR A 166 6.17 1.02 -5.40
N ALA A 167 7.11 0.10 -5.19
CA ALA A 167 7.43 -0.37 -3.84
C ALA A 167 7.96 0.76 -2.96
N ARG A 168 8.77 1.66 -3.51
CA ARG A 168 9.26 2.87 -2.80
C ARG A 168 8.12 3.78 -2.37
N ASP A 169 7.18 4.07 -3.24
CA ASP A 169 6.04 4.95 -2.92
C ASP A 169 5.17 4.34 -1.83
N MET A 170 4.92 3.03 -1.88
CA MET A 170 4.15 2.35 -0.83
C MET A 170 4.87 2.33 0.52
N ALA A 171 6.20 2.22 0.54
CA ALA A 171 6.98 2.40 1.77
C ALA A 171 6.88 3.82 2.31
N THR A 172 6.94 4.83 1.43
CA THR A 172 6.74 6.25 1.77
C THR A 172 5.38 6.46 2.45
N LEU A 173 4.31 5.86 1.91
CA LEU A 173 2.97 5.93 2.52
C LEU A 173 2.93 5.24 3.89
N GLY A 174 3.58 4.08 4.03
CA GLY A 174 3.67 3.37 5.31
C GLY A 174 4.37 4.19 6.39
N VAL A 175 5.48 4.84 6.06
CA VAL A 175 6.22 5.76 6.96
C VAL A 175 5.37 6.98 7.30
N SER A 176 4.68 7.57 6.31
CA SER A 176 3.82 8.73 6.51
C SER A 176 2.66 8.44 7.46
N LEU A 177 2.01 7.27 7.34
CA LEU A 177 0.96 6.84 8.27
C LEU A 177 1.47 6.76 9.71
N MET A 178 2.67 6.23 9.94
CA MET A 178 3.26 6.13 11.28
C MET A 178 3.64 7.50 11.85
N ARG A 179 4.19 8.38 11.01
CA ARG A 179 4.65 9.71 11.42
C ARG A 179 3.48 10.64 11.76
N ASP A 180 2.48 10.67 10.87
CA ASP A 180 1.41 11.68 10.91
C ASP A 180 0.24 11.24 11.81
N PHE A 181 0.01 9.92 11.96
CA PHE A 181 -1.12 9.35 12.69
C PHE A 181 -0.68 8.18 13.62
N PRO A 182 0.23 8.43 14.59
CA PRO A 182 0.81 7.37 15.42
C PRO A 182 -0.22 6.60 16.27
N GLU A 183 -1.32 7.25 16.67
CA GLU A 183 -2.39 6.59 17.44
C GLU A 183 -3.26 5.71 16.55
N GLU A 184 -3.67 6.20 15.39
CA GLU A 184 -4.46 5.44 14.42
C GLU A 184 -3.64 4.33 13.76
N PHE A 185 -2.32 4.51 13.66
CA PHE A 185 -1.42 3.48 13.15
C PHE A 185 -1.49 2.19 13.97
N LYS A 186 -1.78 2.28 15.26
CA LYS A 186 -1.95 1.11 16.13
C LYS A 186 -3.09 0.18 15.67
N LEU A 187 -4.07 0.70 14.93
CA LEU A 187 -5.16 -0.11 14.36
C LEU A 187 -4.65 -1.14 13.35
N PHE A 188 -3.55 -0.87 12.65
CA PHE A 188 -2.99 -1.83 11.69
C PHE A 188 -2.46 -3.11 12.34
N SER A 189 -2.23 -3.11 13.66
CA SER A 189 -1.86 -4.31 14.43
C SER A 189 -3.04 -5.21 14.79
N MET A 190 -4.27 -4.83 14.44
CA MET A 190 -5.47 -5.62 14.70
C MET A 190 -5.45 -6.92 13.91
N ARG A 191 -5.47 -8.04 14.63
CA ARG A 191 -5.55 -9.39 14.05
C ARG A 191 -6.99 -9.83 13.74
N GLY A 192 -7.95 -9.12 14.26
CA GLY A 192 -9.38 -9.37 14.08
C GLY A 192 -10.21 -8.31 14.78
N PHE A 193 -11.50 -8.26 14.51
CA PHE A 193 -12.44 -7.39 15.21
C PHE A 193 -13.81 -8.07 15.34
N GLN A 194 -14.65 -7.52 16.18
CA GLN A 194 -16.02 -8.01 16.40
C GLN A 194 -17.01 -7.09 15.70
N PHE A 195 -17.79 -7.66 14.78
CA PHE A 195 -18.82 -6.92 14.07
C PHE A 195 -20.16 -7.66 14.17
N ARG A 196 -21.19 -6.99 14.72
CA ARG A 196 -22.54 -7.54 14.87
C ARG A 196 -22.56 -8.96 15.48
N GLY A 197 -21.75 -9.19 16.50
CA GLY A 197 -21.64 -10.48 17.19
C GLY A 197 -20.72 -11.50 16.53
N MET A 198 -20.23 -11.26 15.31
CA MET A 198 -19.28 -12.13 14.62
C MET A 198 -17.84 -11.72 14.93
N LYS A 199 -16.98 -12.70 15.21
CA LYS A 199 -15.53 -12.50 15.29
C LYS A 199 -14.92 -12.72 13.92
N LEU A 200 -14.28 -11.66 13.38
CA LEU A 200 -13.70 -11.66 12.06
C LEU A 200 -12.17 -11.62 12.18
N ARG A 201 -11.47 -12.47 11.43
CA ARG A 201 -10.01 -12.62 11.46
C ARG A 201 -9.38 -11.91 10.25
N GLY A 202 -8.23 -11.27 10.49
CA GLY A 202 -7.47 -10.57 9.46
C GLY A 202 -6.73 -11.49 8.50
N HIS A 203 -6.42 -10.96 7.31
CA HIS A 203 -5.77 -11.67 6.20
C HIS A 203 -4.24 -11.55 6.23
N ASN A 204 -3.65 -10.67 7.05
CA ASN A 204 -2.20 -10.50 7.16
C ASN A 204 -1.61 -11.63 8.02
N ASN A 205 -1.28 -12.75 7.38
CA ASN A 205 -0.77 -13.93 8.07
C ASN A 205 0.63 -13.72 8.66
N LEU A 206 1.43 -12.80 8.13
CA LEU A 206 2.77 -12.50 8.64
C LEU A 206 2.73 -12.00 10.10
N MET A 207 1.67 -11.25 10.48
CA MET A 207 1.44 -10.80 11.86
C MET A 207 1.25 -11.93 12.88
N TYR A 208 0.94 -13.15 12.43
CA TYR A 208 0.76 -14.31 13.31
C TYR A 208 2.03 -15.16 13.42
N ARG A 209 2.95 -15.04 12.47
CA ARG A 209 4.11 -15.94 12.33
C ARG A 209 5.46 -15.26 12.46
N TYR A 210 5.52 -13.93 12.43
CA TYR A 210 6.78 -13.18 12.59
C TYR A 210 6.68 -12.20 13.77
N ASP A 211 7.54 -12.41 14.77
CA ASP A 211 7.56 -11.56 15.95
C ASP A 211 8.05 -10.15 15.64
N GLY A 212 7.36 -9.15 16.19
CA GLY A 212 7.62 -7.73 15.94
C GLY A 212 6.85 -7.13 14.76
N VAL A 213 6.18 -7.93 13.92
CA VAL A 213 5.30 -7.41 12.85
C VAL A 213 4.00 -6.86 13.45
N ASP A 214 3.72 -5.58 13.20
CA ASP A 214 2.56 -4.85 13.73
C ASP A 214 1.73 -4.13 12.64
N GLY A 215 1.84 -4.57 11.42
CA GLY A 215 1.06 -4.05 10.27
C GLY A 215 1.75 -4.39 8.95
N ILE A 216 1.34 -3.80 7.81
CA ILE A 216 0.31 -2.74 7.66
C ILE A 216 -0.84 -3.32 6.82
N LYS A 217 -0.58 -3.70 5.54
CA LYS A 217 -1.63 -4.09 4.60
C LYS A 217 -1.17 -5.12 3.59
N THR A 218 -2.05 -6.05 3.24
CA THR A 218 -1.88 -7.00 2.12
C THR A 218 -2.76 -6.60 0.95
N GLY A 219 -2.38 -7.01 -0.26
CA GLY A 219 -3.15 -6.82 -1.48
C GLY A 219 -3.00 -7.98 -2.44
N TYR A 220 -4.03 -8.21 -3.25
CA TYR A 220 -4.04 -9.17 -4.34
C TYR A 220 -5.06 -8.77 -5.39
N THR A 221 -4.68 -8.87 -6.64
CA THR A 221 -5.51 -9.02 -7.83
C THR A 221 -4.78 -9.95 -8.80
N ASP A 222 -5.47 -10.51 -9.78
CA ASP A 222 -4.82 -11.36 -10.78
C ASP A 222 -3.69 -10.62 -11.52
N ALA A 223 -3.88 -9.33 -11.80
CA ALA A 223 -2.89 -8.50 -12.47
C ALA A 223 -1.73 -8.08 -11.55
N SER A 224 -1.96 -7.89 -10.25
CA SER A 224 -0.91 -7.43 -9.32
C SER A 224 -0.05 -8.55 -8.75
N GLY A 225 -0.53 -9.79 -8.74
CA GLY A 225 0.00 -10.80 -7.83
C GLY A 225 -0.21 -10.44 -6.36
N TYR A 226 0.50 -11.10 -5.45
CA TYR A 226 0.38 -10.91 -4.01
C TYR A 226 1.34 -9.84 -3.51
N ASN A 227 0.79 -8.82 -2.86
CA ASN A 227 1.51 -7.66 -2.33
C ASN A 227 1.42 -7.59 -0.79
N VAL A 228 2.40 -6.97 -0.16
CA VAL A 228 2.35 -6.60 1.26
C VAL A 228 3.19 -5.35 1.53
N VAL A 229 2.67 -4.47 2.37
CA VAL A 229 3.45 -3.48 3.12
C VAL A 229 3.47 -3.93 4.57
N THR A 230 4.65 -4.06 5.14
CA THR A 230 4.88 -4.55 6.50
C THR A 230 5.59 -3.49 7.32
N SER A 231 5.15 -3.30 8.57
CA SER A 231 5.92 -2.64 9.62
C SER A 231 6.38 -3.70 10.62
N ALA A 232 7.64 -3.62 11.03
CA ALA A 232 8.20 -4.48 12.07
C ALA A 232 9.07 -3.68 13.04
N LEU A 233 8.92 -3.97 14.35
CA LEU A 233 9.73 -3.41 15.43
C LEU A 233 10.43 -4.55 16.16
N LYS A 234 11.77 -4.56 16.16
CA LYS A 234 12.57 -5.56 16.87
C LYS A 234 13.84 -4.93 17.40
N GLY A 235 14.17 -5.19 18.67
CA GLY A 235 15.36 -4.63 19.28
C GLY A 235 15.43 -3.09 19.28
N GLY A 236 14.30 -2.40 19.32
CA GLY A 236 14.23 -0.93 19.24
C GLY A 236 14.35 -0.36 17.82
N ARG A 237 14.63 -1.18 16.83
CA ARG A 237 14.72 -0.78 15.42
C ARG A 237 13.38 -1.03 14.71
N ARG A 238 12.87 -0.01 14.01
CA ARG A 238 11.66 -0.10 13.21
C ARG A 238 11.96 -0.03 11.73
N VAL A 239 11.43 -0.98 10.98
CA VAL A 239 11.53 -0.98 9.52
C VAL A 239 10.15 -0.99 8.86
N VAL A 240 10.08 -0.46 7.65
CA VAL A 240 8.97 -0.67 6.71
C VAL A 240 9.50 -1.45 5.53
N GLY A 241 8.86 -2.59 5.26
CA GLY A 241 9.16 -3.44 4.11
C GLY A 241 7.98 -3.50 3.13
N VAL A 242 8.27 -3.58 1.86
CA VAL A 242 7.30 -3.76 0.77
C VAL A 242 7.75 -4.93 -0.09
N VAL A 243 6.82 -5.83 -0.40
CA VAL A 243 6.98 -6.90 -1.40
C VAL A 243 5.79 -6.83 -2.33
N MET A 244 6.03 -6.83 -3.63
CA MET A 244 5.01 -6.76 -4.67
C MET A 244 5.21 -7.85 -5.72
N GLY A 245 4.12 -8.29 -6.34
CA GLY A 245 4.15 -9.15 -7.51
C GLY A 245 4.43 -10.63 -7.25
N GLU A 246 4.27 -11.13 -6.03
CA GLU A 246 4.52 -12.54 -5.73
C GLU A 246 3.39 -13.46 -6.22
N LYS A 247 3.76 -14.70 -6.59
CA LYS A 247 2.82 -15.67 -7.17
C LYS A 247 1.82 -16.24 -6.17
N THR A 248 2.18 -16.27 -4.88
CA THR A 248 1.31 -16.78 -3.81
C THR A 248 1.46 -15.96 -2.53
N ALA A 249 0.44 -16.00 -1.67
CA ALA A 249 0.51 -15.37 -0.35
C ALA A 249 1.66 -15.94 0.51
N GLY A 250 1.93 -17.24 0.39
CA GLY A 250 3.03 -17.89 1.09
C GLY A 250 4.40 -17.36 0.66
N LEU A 251 4.67 -17.31 -0.65
CA LEU A 251 5.93 -16.76 -1.19
C LEU A 251 6.12 -15.29 -0.81
N ARG A 252 5.07 -14.49 -0.86
CA ARG A 252 5.10 -13.09 -0.41
C ARG A 252 5.50 -12.98 1.06
N ASP A 253 4.89 -13.79 1.93
CA ASP A 253 5.17 -13.77 3.37
C ASP A 253 6.58 -14.30 3.66
N ASP A 254 7.02 -15.35 2.97
CA ASP A 254 8.37 -15.93 3.12
C ASP A 254 9.45 -14.95 2.65
N LYS A 255 9.24 -14.28 1.52
CA LYS A 255 10.14 -13.24 1.03
C LYS A 255 10.24 -12.07 2.02
N MET A 256 9.10 -11.58 2.54
CA MET A 256 9.11 -10.52 3.53
C MET A 256 9.81 -10.96 4.82
N ALA A 257 9.56 -12.17 5.32
CA ALA A 257 10.25 -12.69 6.51
C ALA A 257 11.78 -12.72 6.32
N GLY A 258 12.25 -13.22 5.16
CA GLY A 258 13.68 -13.23 4.83
C GLY A 258 14.30 -11.83 4.77
N LEU A 259 13.58 -10.84 4.21
CA LEU A 259 14.00 -9.44 4.19
C LEU A 259 14.07 -8.85 5.61
N LEU A 260 13.11 -9.16 6.47
CA LEU A 260 13.12 -8.72 7.86
C LEU A 260 14.27 -9.38 8.65
N ASP A 261 14.53 -10.67 8.43
CA ASP A 261 15.65 -11.37 9.07
C ASP A 261 16.99 -10.75 8.68
N SER A 262 17.21 -10.46 7.39
CA SER A 262 18.47 -9.87 6.92
C SER A 262 18.69 -8.44 7.43
N THR A 263 17.61 -7.66 7.55
CA THR A 263 17.70 -6.23 7.89
C THR A 263 17.61 -5.94 9.38
N LEU A 264 16.88 -6.76 10.17
CA LEU A 264 16.74 -6.59 11.62
C LEU A 264 17.78 -7.36 12.43
N SER A 265 18.41 -8.40 11.85
CA SER A 265 19.48 -9.18 12.53
C SER A 265 20.84 -8.53 12.40
N SER A 266 21.07 -7.65 11.43
CA SER A 266 22.30 -6.87 11.37
C SER A 266 22.33 -5.94 12.57
N THR A 267 23.03 -6.35 13.63
CA THR A 267 23.41 -5.49 14.74
C THR A 267 23.97 -4.20 14.17
N ALA A 268 23.38 -3.09 14.56
CA ALA A 268 23.96 -1.79 14.28
C ALA A 268 25.44 -1.84 14.66
N THR A 269 26.32 -1.80 13.69
CA THR A 269 27.72 -1.48 13.95
C THR A 269 27.67 -0.13 14.65
N ALA A 270 27.96 -0.16 15.95
CA ALA A 270 27.99 1.05 16.75
C ALA A 270 28.78 2.11 15.98
N TYR A 271 28.14 3.25 15.73
CA TYR A 271 28.82 4.43 15.25
C TYR A 271 29.89 4.78 16.30
N THR A 272 31.10 4.30 16.12
CA THR A 272 32.27 4.85 16.82
C THR A 272 32.45 6.24 16.24
N THR A 273 32.06 7.23 17.03
CA THR A 273 32.37 8.63 16.79
C THR A 273 33.88 8.73 16.55
N PRO A 274 34.38 9.21 15.40
CA PRO A 274 35.78 9.51 15.23
C PRO A 274 36.08 10.78 16.01
N GLY A 275 36.82 10.70 17.09
CA GLY A 275 37.38 11.87 17.76
C GLY A 275 37.19 11.95 19.26
N SER A 276 37.84 11.09 20.00
CA SER A 276 38.39 11.45 21.30
C SER A 276 39.78 10.83 21.40
N GLN A 277 40.79 11.58 20.95
CA GLN A 277 42.14 11.27 21.31
C GLN A 277 42.32 11.45 22.83
N PRO A 278 43.02 10.52 23.53
CA PRO A 278 43.36 10.73 24.94
C PRO A 278 44.28 11.92 25.03
N GLY A 279 43.93 12.84 25.94
CA GLY A 279 44.69 14.08 26.16
C GLY A 279 46.16 13.84 26.44
N ALA A 280 46.97 14.61 25.73
CA ALA A 280 48.37 14.77 26.05
C ALA A 280 48.50 15.35 27.47
N THR A 281 49.19 14.63 28.36
CA THR A 281 49.65 15.10 29.67
C THR A 281 50.54 16.30 29.50
N MET A 282 50.04 17.47 29.91
CA MET A 282 50.93 18.61 30.12
C MET A 282 51.82 18.38 31.33
N THR A 283 53.09 18.22 31.10
CA THR A 283 54.13 18.29 32.14
C THR A 283 54.30 19.75 32.57
N ASP A 284 54.00 19.98 33.82
CA ASP A 284 54.22 21.20 34.58
C ASP A 284 55.73 21.43 34.71
N SER A 285 56.28 22.49 34.10
CA SER A 285 57.63 22.97 34.34
C SER A 285 57.55 24.34 35.02
N GLN A 286 57.77 24.33 36.32
CA GLN A 286 57.96 25.51 37.14
C GLN A 286 59.23 26.26 36.70
N PRO A 287 59.22 27.60 36.68
CA PRO A 287 60.45 28.40 36.61
C PRO A 287 60.96 28.68 38.00
N THR A 288 62.23 28.35 38.22
CA THR A 288 63.01 28.81 39.33
C THR A 288 63.59 30.21 39.03
N LYS A 289 63.40 31.09 40.02
CA LYS A 289 63.97 32.44 40.28
C LYS A 289 63.44 33.59 39.42
#